data_c1cfdbcdd09d40398909536fe44953de
#
_entry.id   c1cfdbcdd09d40398909536fe44953de
#
_cell.length_a   1.000
_cell.length_b   1.000
_cell.length_c   1.000
_cell.angle_alpha   90.00
_cell.angle_beta   90.00
_cell.angle_gamma   90.00
#
_symmetry.space_group_name_H-M   'P 1'
#
loop_
_entity.id
_entity.type
_entity.pdbx_description
1 polymer ?
#
loop_
_entity_poly.entity_id
_entity_poly.type
_entity_poly.pdbx_seq_one_letter_code
_entity_poly.pdbx_strand_id
1 'polypeptide(L)'
;ILSALPEFLFLEELEMEEEVRICDYCGRELAEGEGTPVDDELLCDDCVEEHCVTCDHCGETIWERNSVSDEDTCLCQDCFDAHYYRCESCGQIVPESIVCWHGDLPYCERCFDEFEDEIEEYGYKPTPIFYGNGKRYFGVELEVDEGCKDNDNAATLKSIANVHEENIYIKSDGSLEDGFEIVSHPMTLEYHAEEMNWKEVLREAVSMGYRSHQTSTCGLHVHVNRNAFGDNQTEQEDVISRILFFVEKHWNELFTFSRRSSYNMSRWSARFGFEKTGKQILEKAKSGCNGRYVAVNLNNYHTIEFRLFRGTLKYNTFIATLQMVNHICDAAISLSEEGIDAMSWSEFVSSIREPELIQYLKERRLYVNEMVAESEEM
;
A
#
# COMPACT_ATOMS: atom_id res chain seq x y z
N ILE A 1 21.92 99.57 -54.60
CA ILE A 1 22.40 98.70 -55.71
C ILE A 1 22.07 97.30 -55.37
N LEU A 2 21.27 96.63 -56.23
CA LEU A 2 21.02 95.20 -56.36
C LEU A 2 20.08 94.58 -55.35
N SER A 3 18.85 94.42 -55.59
CA SER A 3 18.06 93.44 -56.35
C SER A 3 18.21 92.01 -55.84
N ALA A 4 17.22 91.53 -55.18
CA ALA A 4 16.99 90.12 -55.01
C ALA A 4 15.53 89.78 -55.42
N LEU A 5 15.42 88.84 -56.30
CA LEU A 5 14.16 88.22 -56.79
C LEU A 5 13.74 87.14 -55.82
N PRO A 6 12.46 86.80 -55.64
CA PRO A 6 11.98 85.75 -54.73
C PRO A 6 11.99 84.41 -55.45
N GLU A 7 12.51 83.40 -54.74
CA GLU A 7 12.35 81.97 -55.05
C GLU A 7 10.90 81.53 -54.78
N PHE A 8 10.31 80.96 -55.82
CA PHE A 8 9.05 80.21 -55.70
C PHE A 8 9.32 78.86 -55.06
N LEU A 9 8.78 78.66 -53.86
CA LEU A 9 8.68 77.34 -53.24
C LEU A 9 7.48 76.59 -53.82
N PHE A 10 7.77 75.57 -54.64
CA PHE A 10 6.80 74.53 -54.97
C PHE A 10 6.62 73.67 -53.73
N LEU A 11 5.44 73.66 -53.11
CA LEU A 11 4.96 72.67 -52.16
C LEU A 11 4.48 71.49 -53.02
N GLU A 12 5.27 70.43 -53.05
CA GLU A 12 4.77 69.11 -53.42
C GLU A 12 3.84 68.62 -52.29
N GLU A 13 2.54 68.58 -52.59
CA GLU A 13 1.59 67.80 -51.76
C GLU A 13 1.93 66.33 -51.98
N LEU A 14 2.56 65.73 -50.92
CA LEU A 14 2.62 64.29 -50.79
C LEU A 14 1.18 63.81 -50.55
N GLU A 15 0.53 63.33 -51.60
CA GLU A 15 -0.63 62.50 -51.48
C GLU A 15 -0.16 61.22 -50.65
N MET A 16 -0.55 61.18 -49.42
CA MET A 16 -0.46 59.90 -48.63
C MET A 16 -1.50 58.98 -49.27
N GLU A 17 -1.04 57.98 -50.01
CA GLU A 17 -1.88 56.84 -50.36
C GLU A 17 -2.40 56.26 -49.12
N GLU A 18 -3.70 56.37 -48.78
CA GLU A 18 -4.35 55.59 -47.73
C GLU A 18 -4.19 54.12 -48.09
N GLU A 19 -3.37 53.36 -47.32
CA GLU A 19 -3.30 51.91 -47.43
C GLU A 19 -4.68 51.36 -47.16
N VAL A 20 -5.34 50.81 -48.18
CA VAL A 20 -6.62 50.12 -48.02
C VAL A 20 -6.40 48.85 -47.17
N ARG A 21 -6.95 48.87 -45.95
CA ARG A 21 -6.94 47.71 -45.09
C ARG A 21 -7.96 46.69 -45.56
N ILE A 22 -7.59 45.46 -45.70
CA ILE A 22 -8.46 44.38 -46.16
C ILE A 22 -8.48 43.24 -45.12
N CYS A 23 -9.57 42.50 -45.04
CA CYS A 23 -9.66 41.27 -44.25
C CYS A 23 -8.79 40.19 -44.93
N ASP A 24 -7.82 39.66 -44.19
CA ASP A 24 -6.88 38.68 -44.74
C ASP A 24 -7.56 37.35 -45.12
N TYR A 25 -8.72 37.05 -44.54
CA TYR A 25 -9.45 35.82 -44.84
C TYR A 25 -10.39 35.94 -46.06
N CYS A 26 -11.30 36.94 -46.08
CA CYS A 26 -12.31 37.07 -47.13
C CYS A 26 -12.01 38.14 -48.16
N GLY A 27 -10.98 38.99 -47.96
CA GLY A 27 -10.60 40.05 -48.85
C GLY A 27 -11.51 41.32 -48.89
N ARG A 28 -12.48 41.46 -47.94
CA ARG A 28 -13.34 42.60 -47.75
C ARG A 28 -12.52 43.83 -47.33
N GLU A 29 -12.77 45.02 -47.94
CA GLU A 29 -12.21 46.29 -47.47
C GLU A 29 -12.75 46.61 -46.06
N LEU A 30 -11.84 47.06 -45.21
CA LEU A 30 -12.14 47.44 -43.84
C LEU A 30 -12.07 48.97 -43.69
N ALA A 31 -13.03 49.54 -42.99
CA ALA A 31 -13.02 50.97 -42.67
C ALA A 31 -11.92 51.22 -41.58
N GLU A 32 -11.57 52.55 -41.45
CA GLU A 32 -10.60 52.98 -40.46
C GLU A 32 -11.05 52.57 -39.03
N GLY A 33 -10.26 51.75 -38.37
CA GLY A 33 -10.56 51.19 -37.02
C GLY A 33 -11.37 49.90 -37.01
N GLU A 34 -11.83 49.40 -38.17
CA GLU A 34 -12.41 48.05 -38.30
C GLU A 34 -11.33 46.94 -38.33
N GLY A 35 -11.74 45.74 -37.95
CA GLY A 35 -10.95 44.52 -37.99
C GLY A 35 -10.31 44.15 -36.67
N THR A 36 -10.38 42.87 -36.37
CA THR A 36 -9.80 42.24 -35.17
C THR A 36 -8.51 41.52 -35.57
N PRO A 37 -7.38 41.78 -34.90
CA PRO A 37 -6.16 41.01 -35.12
C PRO A 37 -6.32 39.62 -34.48
N VAL A 38 -6.06 38.58 -35.27
CA VAL A 38 -6.05 37.16 -34.81
C VAL A 38 -4.77 36.51 -35.33
N ASP A 39 -3.92 36.08 -34.45
CA ASP A 39 -2.52 35.75 -34.76
C ASP A 39 -1.86 36.93 -35.52
N ASP A 40 -1.31 36.70 -36.68
CA ASP A 40 -0.70 37.77 -37.56
C ASP A 40 -1.65 38.28 -38.64
N GLU A 41 -2.96 37.93 -38.60
CA GLU A 41 -3.96 38.26 -39.62
C GLU A 41 -4.98 39.30 -39.11
N LEU A 42 -5.48 40.19 -39.97
CA LEU A 42 -6.51 41.16 -39.66
C LEU A 42 -7.85 40.68 -40.23
N LEU A 43 -8.83 40.40 -39.39
CA LEU A 43 -10.12 39.82 -39.80
C LEU A 43 -11.29 40.81 -39.65
N CYS A 44 -12.24 40.77 -40.55
CA CYS A 44 -13.52 41.47 -40.38
C CYS A 44 -14.40 40.76 -39.34
N ASP A 45 -15.36 41.48 -38.76
CA ASP A 45 -16.24 40.99 -37.73
C ASP A 45 -17.01 39.71 -38.14
N ASP A 46 -17.48 39.64 -39.41
CA ASP A 46 -18.16 38.45 -39.93
C ASP A 46 -17.23 37.21 -39.91
N CYS A 47 -15.95 37.39 -40.29
CA CYS A 47 -14.98 36.29 -40.29
C CYS A 47 -14.55 35.88 -38.86
N VAL A 48 -14.47 36.84 -37.96
CA VAL A 48 -14.24 36.55 -36.53
C VAL A 48 -15.40 35.76 -35.96
N GLU A 49 -16.65 36.18 -36.21
CA GLU A 49 -17.85 35.48 -35.68
C GLU A 49 -17.98 34.05 -36.25
N GLU A 50 -17.60 33.85 -37.54
CA GLU A 50 -17.76 32.55 -38.20
C GLU A 50 -16.60 31.55 -37.94
N HIS A 51 -15.36 32.05 -37.69
CA HIS A 51 -14.15 31.21 -37.74
C HIS A 51 -13.26 31.33 -36.50
N CYS A 52 -13.58 32.20 -35.56
CA CYS A 52 -12.79 32.41 -34.36
C CYS A 52 -13.56 32.11 -33.09
N VAL A 53 -12.81 31.79 -32.04
CA VAL A 53 -13.32 31.56 -30.66
C VAL A 53 -12.46 32.34 -29.68
N THR A 54 -12.97 32.54 -28.47
CA THR A 54 -12.23 33.22 -27.41
C THR A 54 -11.62 32.18 -26.46
N CYS A 55 -10.34 32.31 -26.14
CA CYS A 55 -9.70 31.48 -25.13
C CYS A 55 -10.26 31.77 -23.73
N ASP A 56 -10.80 30.78 -23.05
CA ASP A 56 -11.39 30.92 -21.71
C ASP A 56 -10.36 31.30 -20.61
N HIS A 57 -9.07 31.08 -20.87
CA HIS A 57 -8.01 31.40 -19.90
C HIS A 57 -7.48 32.82 -20.06
N CYS A 58 -7.02 33.20 -21.24
CA CYS A 58 -6.38 34.52 -21.48
C CYS A 58 -7.32 35.55 -22.10
N GLY A 59 -8.46 35.15 -22.62
CA GLY A 59 -9.43 36.06 -23.27
C GLY A 59 -9.03 36.47 -24.71
N GLU A 60 -7.97 35.92 -25.30
CA GLU A 60 -7.55 36.21 -26.66
C GLU A 60 -8.48 35.53 -27.67
N THR A 61 -8.74 36.24 -28.80
CA THR A 61 -9.44 35.67 -29.94
C THR A 61 -8.47 34.87 -30.78
N ILE A 62 -8.80 33.61 -31.03
CA ILE A 62 -7.98 32.66 -31.77
C ILE A 62 -8.80 31.98 -32.86
N TRP A 63 -8.14 31.45 -33.86
CA TRP A 63 -8.81 30.61 -34.85
C TRP A 63 -9.40 29.35 -34.15
N GLU A 64 -10.68 29.03 -34.46
CA GLU A 64 -11.32 27.82 -33.96
C GLU A 64 -10.51 26.55 -34.31
N ARG A 65 -9.92 26.50 -35.50
CA ARG A 65 -9.04 25.39 -35.94
C ARG A 65 -7.76 25.22 -35.13
N ASN A 66 -7.33 26.23 -34.38
CA ASN A 66 -6.13 26.25 -33.55
C ASN A 66 -6.48 26.11 -32.05
N SER A 67 -7.77 26.02 -31.73
CA SER A 67 -8.20 25.84 -30.32
C SER A 67 -8.02 24.41 -29.82
N VAL A 68 -7.74 24.28 -28.55
CA VAL A 68 -7.84 23.05 -27.81
C VAL A 68 -9.13 23.12 -27.00
N SER A 69 -10.11 22.29 -27.34
CA SER A 69 -11.44 22.36 -26.73
C SER A 69 -12.00 21.00 -26.33
N ASP A 70 -12.91 21.03 -25.39
CA ASP A 70 -13.86 19.94 -25.04
C ASP A 70 -15.28 20.50 -25.02
N GLU A 71 -16.25 19.83 -24.33
CA GLU A 71 -17.64 20.26 -24.25
C GLU A 71 -17.81 21.60 -23.50
N ASP A 72 -16.94 21.89 -22.52
CA ASP A 72 -17.09 22.98 -21.56
C ASP A 72 -15.99 24.05 -21.66
N THR A 73 -14.86 23.74 -22.28
CA THR A 73 -13.64 24.59 -22.25
C THR A 73 -13.03 24.77 -23.64
N CYS A 74 -12.66 26.00 -23.94
CA CYS A 74 -11.95 26.35 -25.17
C CYS A 74 -10.70 27.16 -24.86
N LEU A 75 -9.53 26.70 -25.28
CA LEU A 75 -8.22 27.29 -24.94
C LEU A 75 -7.35 27.49 -26.18
N CYS A 76 -6.48 28.52 -26.14
CA CYS A 76 -5.34 28.56 -27.05
C CYS A 76 -4.31 27.48 -26.64
N GLN A 77 -3.47 27.05 -27.59
CA GLN A 77 -2.48 26.02 -27.37
C GLN A 77 -1.52 26.39 -26.22
N ASP A 78 -1.07 27.64 -26.15
CA ASP A 78 -0.12 28.11 -25.13
C ASP A 78 -0.72 28.02 -23.73
N CYS A 79 -1.99 28.39 -23.55
CA CYS A 79 -2.67 28.28 -22.27
C CYS A 79 -2.89 26.81 -21.87
N PHE A 80 -3.25 25.97 -22.85
CA PHE A 80 -3.39 24.54 -22.58
C PHE A 80 -2.07 23.94 -22.12
N ASP A 81 -0.99 24.13 -22.88
CA ASP A 81 0.33 23.53 -22.53
C ASP A 81 0.90 24.03 -21.20
N ALA A 82 0.55 25.26 -20.81
CA ALA A 82 1.08 25.87 -19.58
C ALA A 82 0.27 25.54 -18.31
N HIS A 83 -1.05 25.27 -18.43
CA HIS A 83 -1.95 25.28 -17.26
C HIS A 83 -2.98 24.17 -17.20
N TYR A 84 -3.05 23.29 -18.21
CA TYR A 84 -4.10 22.28 -18.29
C TYR A 84 -3.56 20.93 -18.71
N TYR A 85 -4.33 19.89 -18.39
CA TYR A 85 -4.10 18.52 -18.80
C TYR A 85 -5.39 17.93 -19.40
N ARG A 86 -5.26 16.93 -20.23
CA ARG A 86 -6.41 16.18 -20.73
C ARG A 86 -6.58 14.90 -19.93
N CYS A 87 -7.74 14.70 -19.33
CA CYS A 87 -8.07 13.47 -18.59
C CYS A 87 -7.91 12.25 -19.51
N GLU A 88 -7.09 11.30 -19.11
CA GLU A 88 -6.78 10.10 -19.89
C GLU A 88 -8.01 9.20 -20.11
N SER A 89 -8.95 9.21 -19.17
CA SER A 89 -10.15 8.37 -19.26
C SER A 89 -11.26 8.99 -20.11
N CYS A 90 -11.66 10.23 -19.85
CA CYS A 90 -12.81 10.85 -20.51
C CYS A 90 -12.46 11.96 -21.52
N GLY A 91 -11.20 12.37 -21.62
CA GLY A 91 -10.74 13.41 -22.54
C GLY A 91 -11.06 14.85 -22.10
N GLN A 92 -11.69 15.07 -20.95
CA GLN A 92 -12.01 16.40 -20.42
C GLN A 92 -10.74 17.20 -20.14
N ILE A 93 -10.77 18.51 -20.41
CA ILE A 93 -9.68 19.44 -20.10
C ILE A 93 -9.77 19.79 -18.60
N VAL A 94 -8.66 19.60 -17.88
CA VAL A 94 -8.59 19.78 -16.43
C VAL A 94 -7.49 20.77 -16.07
N PRO A 95 -7.76 21.83 -15.30
CA PRO A 95 -6.73 22.73 -14.80
C PRO A 95 -5.69 22.01 -13.95
N GLU A 96 -4.41 22.41 -14.03
CA GLU A 96 -3.32 21.88 -13.22
C GLU A 96 -3.61 21.92 -11.72
N SER A 97 -4.38 22.91 -11.26
CA SER A 97 -4.72 23.09 -9.84
C SER A 97 -5.64 22.01 -9.26
N ILE A 98 -6.35 21.25 -10.09
CA ILE A 98 -7.33 20.23 -9.67
C ILE A 98 -7.14 18.89 -10.38
N VAL A 99 -6.09 18.74 -11.21
CA VAL A 99 -5.79 17.46 -11.85
C VAL A 99 -5.36 16.43 -10.81
N CYS A 100 -5.93 15.24 -10.90
CA CYS A 100 -5.56 14.07 -10.09
C CYS A 100 -4.62 13.18 -10.90
N TRP A 101 -3.61 12.62 -10.25
CA TRP A 101 -2.61 11.79 -10.91
C TRP A 101 -2.74 10.33 -10.45
N HIS A 102 -2.81 9.41 -11.42
CA HIS A 102 -2.67 7.99 -11.14
C HIS A 102 -1.47 7.46 -11.96
N GLY A 103 -0.38 7.11 -11.26
CA GLY A 103 0.92 6.97 -11.90
C GLY A 103 1.38 8.30 -12.55
N ASP A 104 1.80 8.23 -13.80
CA ASP A 104 2.21 9.42 -14.60
C ASP A 104 1.07 9.98 -15.47
N LEU A 105 -0.17 9.50 -15.31
CA LEU A 105 -1.32 9.87 -16.16
C LEU A 105 -2.28 10.83 -15.44
N PRO A 106 -2.75 11.91 -16.13
CA PRO A 106 -3.67 12.89 -15.57
C PRO A 106 -5.13 12.44 -15.68
N TYR A 107 -5.92 12.70 -14.63
CA TYR A 107 -7.35 12.41 -14.57
C TYR A 107 -8.14 13.58 -13.99
N CYS A 108 -9.40 13.76 -14.40
CA CYS A 108 -10.33 14.61 -13.66
C CYS A 108 -10.76 13.91 -12.37
N GLU A 109 -11.23 14.67 -11.37
CA GLU A 109 -11.67 14.16 -10.06
C GLU A 109 -12.67 13.00 -10.20
N ARG A 110 -13.68 13.15 -11.08
CA ARG A 110 -14.69 12.10 -11.31
C ARG A 110 -14.09 10.78 -11.81
N CYS A 111 -13.17 10.83 -12.80
CA CYS A 111 -12.55 9.62 -13.31
C CYS A 111 -11.49 9.06 -12.36
N PHE A 112 -10.88 9.91 -11.55
CA PHE A 112 -9.96 9.50 -10.50
C PHE A 112 -10.70 8.78 -9.36
N ASP A 113 -11.89 9.25 -8.97
CA ASP A 113 -12.73 8.61 -7.95
C ASP A 113 -13.30 7.24 -8.41
N GLU A 114 -13.24 6.94 -9.72
CA GLU A 114 -13.59 5.62 -10.25
C GLU A 114 -12.48 4.56 -10.02
N PHE A 115 -11.26 4.97 -9.68
CA PHE A 115 -10.23 4.02 -9.25
C PHE A 115 -10.56 3.54 -7.84
N GLU A 116 -10.80 2.23 -7.71
CA GLU A 116 -10.91 1.61 -6.40
C GLU A 116 -9.57 1.75 -5.66
N ASP A 117 -9.61 2.26 -4.42
CA ASP A 117 -8.45 2.25 -3.55
C ASP A 117 -8.08 0.80 -3.21
N GLU A 118 -6.96 0.33 -3.77
CA GLU A 118 -6.45 -1.03 -3.53
C GLU A 118 -5.84 -1.17 -2.14
N ILE A 119 -5.45 -0.05 -1.54
CA ILE A 119 -4.92 0.05 -0.18
C ILE A 119 -5.99 0.66 0.71
N GLU A 120 -6.67 -0.18 1.43
CA GLU A 120 -7.72 0.19 2.37
C GLU A 120 -7.21 1.07 3.51
N GLU A 121 -8.11 1.80 4.15
CA GLU A 121 -7.77 2.57 5.34
C GLU A 121 -7.34 1.67 6.51
N TYR A 122 -6.57 2.23 7.45
CA TYR A 122 -6.10 1.54 8.67
C TYR A 122 -7.20 0.80 9.44
N GLY A 123 -8.40 1.39 9.50
CA GLY A 123 -9.56 0.84 10.21
C GLY A 123 -10.32 -0.26 9.48
N TYR A 124 -10.00 -0.53 8.23
CA TYR A 124 -10.72 -1.51 7.41
C TYR A 124 -10.68 -2.91 8.00
N LYS A 125 -11.85 -3.53 8.10
CA LYS A 125 -12.05 -4.91 8.60
C LYS A 125 -13.22 -5.53 7.86
N PRO A 126 -12.98 -6.26 6.78
CA PRO A 126 -14.04 -6.95 6.04
C PRO A 126 -14.66 -8.07 6.87
N THR A 127 -15.82 -8.54 6.44
CA THR A 127 -16.37 -9.79 6.99
C THR A 127 -15.41 -10.93 6.71
N PRO A 128 -14.94 -11.67 7.72
CA PRO A 128 -13.94 -12.71 7.52
C PRO A 128 -14.52 -13.88 6.71
N ILE A 129 -13.76 -14.32 5.70
CA ILE A 129 -13.99 -15.52 4.92
C ILE A 129 -13.05 -16.60 5.43
N PHE A 130 -13.57 -17.79 5.74
CA PHE A 130 -12.77 -18.88 6.32
C PHE A 130 -12.40 -19.90 5.25
N TYR A 131 -11.10 -20.13 5.05
CA TYR A 131 -10.58 -21.05 4.05
C TYR A 131 -9.95 -22.30 4.65
N GLY A 132 -10.20 -23.45 4.01
CA GLY A 132 -9.80 -24.76 4.48
C GLY A 132 -10.81 -25.37 5.47
N ASN A 133 -10.59 -26.65 5.81
CA ASN A 133 -11.47 -27.43 6.69
C ASN A 133 -10.78 -27.71 8.01
N GLY A 134 -11.17 -27.03 9.08
CA GLY A 134 -10.57 -27.22 10.39
C GLY A 134 -11.29 -26.46 11.50
N LYS A 135 -10.76 -26.57 12.71
CA LYS A 135 -11.22 -25.76 13.87
C LYS A 135 -10.29 -24.58 14.14
N ARG A 136 -9.02 -24.69 13.74
CA ARG A 136 -8.01 -23.66 13.94
C ARG A 136 -7.71 -22.95 12.65
N TYR A 137 -7.87 -21.64 12.68
CA TYR A 137 -7.60 -20.73 11.57
C TYR A 137 -6.58 -19.70 11.98
N PHE A 138 -5.72 -19.36 11.03
CA PHE A 138 -4.67 -18.35 11.17
C PHE A 138 -5.01 -17.17 10.28
N GLY A 139 -5.04 -15.97 10.84
CA GLY A 139 -5.00 -14.72 10.10
C GLY A 139 -3.58 -14.16 10.15
N VAL A 140 -3.12 -13.59 9.07
CA VAL A 140 -1.79 -13.00 8.95
C VAL A 140 -1.90 -11.52 8.72
N GLU A 141 -1.09 -10.73 9.42
CA GLU A 141 -0.78 -9.34 9.12
C GLU A 141 0.72 -9.27 8.85
N LEU A 142 1.09 -9.03 7.58
CA LEU A 142 2.47 -8.93 7.13
C LEU A 142 2.76 -7.51 6.70
N GLU A 143 3.57 -6.81 7.47
CA GLU A 143 4.01 -5.45 7.18
C GLU A 143 5.17 -5.45 6.18
N VAL A 144 5.06 -4.61 5.14
CA VAL A 144 6.08 -4.37 4.13
C VAL A 144 6.32 -2.86 3.98
N ASP A 145 7.57 -2.46 3.71
CA ASP A 145 7.99 -1.05 3.71
C ASP A 145 9.07 -0.81 2.64
N GLU A 146 9.48 0.43 2.41
CA GLU A 146 10.55 0.84 1.47
C GLU A 146 10.22 0.62 -0.02
N GLY A 147 9.00 0.22 -0.38
CA GLY A 147 8.59 -0.09 -1.77
C GLY A 147 7.50 0.82 -2.33
N CYS A 148 7.26 1.97 -1.72
CA CYS A 148 6.17 2.91 -1.94
C CYS A 148 4.81 2.40 -1.45
N LYS A 149 3.99 3.33 -0.96
CA LYS A 149 2.56 3.07 -0.71
C LYS A 149 1.81 3.29 -2.03
N ASP A 150 1.82 2.28 -2.89
CA ASP A 150 1.41 2.34 -4.28
C ASP A 150 0.24 1.38 -4.56
N ASN A 151 -0.85 1.91 -5.14
CA ASN A 151 -2.06 1.14 -5.43
C ASN A 151 -1.84 0.10 -6.54
N ASP A 152 -1.01 0.36 -7.56
CA ASP A 152 -0.75 -0.60 -8.63
C ASP A 152 0.03 -1.81 -8.11
N ASN A 153 0.99 -1.57 -7.22
CA ASN A 153 1.71 -2.62 -6.52
C ASN A 153 0.76 -3.46 -5.64
N ALA A 154 -0.15 -2.81 -4.91
CA ALA A 154 -1.16 -3.47 -4.11
C ALA A 154 -2.11 -4.31 -4.97
N ALA A 155 -2.63 -3.75 -6.08
CA ALA A 155 -3.46 -4.46 -7.06
C ALA A 155 -2.77 -5.71 -7.60
N THR A 156 -1.48 -5.58 -7.95
CA THR A 156 -0.68 -6.71 -8.45
C THR A 156 -0.55 -7.81 -7.40
N LEU A 157 -0.23 -7.49 -6.16
CA LEU A 157 -0.13 -8.49 -5.09
C LEU A 157 -1.48 -9.16 -4.80
N LYS A 158 -2.57 -8.38 -4.78
CA LYS A 158 -3.94 -8.91 -4.65
C LYS A 158 -4.28 -9.84 -5.82
N SER A 159 -3.95 -9.49 -7.06
CA SER A 159 -4.24 -10.33 -8.23
C SER A 159 -3.53 -11.68 -8.20
N ILE A 160 -2.30 -11.73 -7.67
CA ILE A 160 -1.54 -12.97 -7.48
C ILE A 160 -2.14 -13.84 -6.37
N ALA A 161 -2.59 -13.22 -5.29
CA ALA A 161 -3.13 -13.91 -4.13
C ALA A 161 -4.58 -14.36 -4.34
N ASN A 162 -5.39 -13.54 -5.01
CA ASN A 162 -6.85 -13.64 -5.10
C ASN A 162 -7.34 -14.25 -6.43
N VAL A 163 -6.56 -15.18 -7.02
CA VAL A 163 -6.87 -15.76 -8.36
C VAL A 163 -8.25 -16.40 -8.42
N HIS A 164 -8.69 -17.05 -7.37
CA HIS A 164 -9.97 -17.78 -7.34
C HIS A 164 -10.88 -17.33 -6.19
N GLU A 165 -10.29 -16.85 -5.12
CA GLU A 165 -10.93 -16.49 -3.86
C GLU A 165 -10.30 -15.21 -3.33
N GLU A 166 -11.03 -14.43 -2.54
CA GLU A 166 -10.52 -13.25 -1.86
C GLU A 166 -9.67 -13.64 -0.65
N ASN A 167 -8.44 -14.06 -0.89
CA ASN A 167 -7.54 -14.58 0.13
C ASN A 167 -6.92 -13.48 1.01
N ILE A 168 -6.62 -12.32 0.42
CA ILE A 168 -5.99 -11.18 1.09
C ILE A 168 -6.66 -9.87 0.74
N TYR A 169 -6.47 -8.91 1.61
CA TYR A 169 -6.65 -7.48 1.35
C TYR A 169 -5.42 -6.71 1.82
N ILE A 170 -5.27 -5.48 1.35
CA ILE A 170 -4.13 -4.62 1.68
C ILE A 170 -4.66 -3.37 2.35
N LYS A 171 -4.02 -2.92 3.42
CA LYS A 171 -4.42 -1.71 4.14
C LYS A 171 -3.23 -0.88 4.60
N SER A 172 -3.50 0.37 4.91
CA SER A 172 -2.53 1.29 5.48
C SER A 172 -2.18 0.91 6.91
N ASP A 173 -0.91 1.04 7.30
CA ASP A 173 -0.48 1.07 8.71
C ASP A 173 0.38 2.31 8.97
N GLY A 174 -0.01 3.10 9.98
CA GLY A 174 0.66 4.36 10.33
C GLY A 174 2.03 4.19 11.00
N SER A 175 2.50 2.95 11.24
CA SER A 175 3.84 2.66 11.74
C SER A 175 4.86 2.47 10.63
N LEU A 176 4.41 2.31 9.38
CA LEU A 176 5.24 2.18 8.20
C LEU A 176 5.62 3.55 7.65
N GLU A 177 6.79 3.65 7.03
CA GLU A 177 7.29 4.90 6.45
C GLU A 177 6.79 5.07 5.02
N ASP A 178 6.88 4.01 4.20
CA ASP A 178 6.53 4.02 2.78
C ASP A 178 6.12 2.61 2.31
N GLY A 179 5.01 2.11 2.86
CA GLY A 179 4.56 0.76 2.64
C GLY A 179 3.12 0.52 3.09
N PHE A 180 2.75 -0.74 3.23
CA PHE A 180 1.42 -1.18 3.61
C PHE A 180 1.45 -2.53 4.33
N GLU A 181 0.29 -2.94 4.82
CA GLU A 181 0.08 -4.20 5.49
C GLU A 181 -0.72 -5.16 4.61
N ILE A 182 -0.16 -6.34 4.35
CA ILE A 182 -0.82 -7.45 3.65
C ILE A 182 -1.56 -8.29 4.70
N VAL A 183 -2.87 -8.34 4.62
CA VAL A 183 -3.72 -9.05 5.60
C VAL A 183 -4.42 -10.21 4.94
N SER A 184 -4.31 -11.40 5.52
CA SER A 184 -5.05 -12.56 5.03
C SER A 184 -6.40 -12.71 5.71
N HIS A 185 -7.38 -13.24 4.99
CA HIS A 185 -8.53 -13.88 5.61
C HIS A 185 -8.11 -15.08 6.47
N PRO A 186 -8.94 -15.53 7.44
CA PRO A 186 -8.61 -16.68 8.27
C PRO A 186 -8.51 -17.98 7.47
N MET A 187 -7.35 -18.63 7.53
CA MET A 187 -7.06 -19.87 6.77
C MET A 187 -6.53 -20.96 7.69
N THR A 188 -6.79 -22.22 7.37
CA THR A 188 -6.09 -23.32 8.06
C THR A 188 -4.60 -23.30 7.68
N LEU A 189 -3.76 -23.92 8.50
CA LEU A 189 -2.31 -24.01 8.21
C LEU A 189 -2.04 -24.70 6.86
N GLU A 190 -2.80 -25.74 6.56
CA GLU A 190 -2.74 -26.47 5.29
C GLU A 190 -3.07 -25.55 4.09
N TYR A 191 -4.13 -24.74 4.20
CA TYR A 191 -4.50 -23.80 3.14
C TYR A 191 -3.40 -22.74 2.93
N HIS A 192 -2.81 -22.19 3.99
CA HIS A 192 -1.68 -21.28 3.88
C HIS A 192 -0.47 -21.91 3.18
N ALA A 193 -0.22 -23.21 3.40
CA ALA A 193 0.96 -23.90 2.88
C ALA A 193 0.78 -24.40 1.44
N GLU A 194 -0.42 -24.85 1.07
CA GLU A 194 -0.66 -25.63 -0.15
C GLU A 194 -1.51 -24.88 -1.18
N GLU A 195 -2.52 -24.10 -0.76
CA GLU A 195 -3.48 -23.46 -1.66
C GLU A 195 -3.18 -21.98 -1.90
N MET A 196 -2.68 -21.27 -0.89
CA MET A 196 -2.37 -19.85 -0.98
C MET A 196 -1.05 -19.59 -1.69
N ASN A 197 -1.05 -18.69 -2.67
CA ASN A 197 0.12 -18.34 -3.49
C ASN A 197 1.18 -17.48 -2.76
N TRP A 198 1.43 -17.72 -1.48
CA TRP A 198 2.41 -16.94 -0.71
C TRP A 198 3.79 -16.84 -1.35
N LYS A 199 4.27 -17.90 -2.01
CA LYS A 199 5.57 -17.88 -2.69
C LYS A 199 5.68 -16.77 -3.72
N GLU A 200 4.66 -16.65 -4.54
CA GLU A 200 4.56 -15.70 -5.63
C GLU A 200 4.35 -14.30 -5.09
N VAL A 201 3.42 -14.11 -4.14
CA VAL A 201 3.15 -12.83 -3.47
C VAL A 201 4.43 -12.28 -2.83
N LEU A 202 5.13 -13.08 -2.02
CA LEU A 202 6.35 -12.63 -1.33
C LEU A 202 7.50 -12.34 -2.31
N ARG A 203 7.63 -13.13 -3.38
CA ARG A 203 8.63 -12.89 -4.43
C ARG A 203 8.35 -11.60 -5.18
N GLU A 204 7.08 -11.36 -5.54
CA GLU A 204 6.68 -10.16 -6.25
C GLU A 204 6.87 -8.91 -5.40
N ALA A 205 6.50 -8.94 -4.14
CA ALA A 205 6.79 -7.85 -3.22
C ALA A 205 8.29 -7.51 -3.15
N VAL A 206 9.18 -8.53 -3.17
CA VAL A 206 10.63 -8.30 -3.24
C VAL A 206 11.04 -7.68 -4.58
N SER A 207 10.45 -8.11 -5.71
CA SER A 207 10.76 -7.58 -7.05
C SER A 207 10.36 -6.12 -7.21
N MET A 208 9.28 -5.69 -6.54
CA MET A 208 8.81 -4.31 -6.45
C MET A 208 9.66 -3.43 -5.51
N GLY A 209 10.63 -4.01 -4.81
CA GLY A 209 11.52 -3.27 -3.91
C GLY A 209 11.11 -3.30 -2.43
N TYR A 210 9.96 -3.88 -2.08
CA TYR A 210 9.53 -3.96 -0.68
C TYR A 210 10.51 -4.74 0.20
N ARG A 211 10.60 -4.30 1.43
CA ARG A 211 11.38 -4.88 2.51
C ARG A 211 10.46 -5.21 3.68
N SER A 212 10.85 -6.17 4.49
CA SER A 212 10.14 -6.48 5.73
C SER A 212 11.15 -6.76 6.86
N HIS A 213 12.02 -7.76 6.72
CA HIS A 213 12.99 -8.11 7.76
C HIS A 213 14.17 -7.12 7.92
N GLN A 214 14.42 -6.24 6.96
CA GLN A 214 15.53 -5.27 7.00
C GLN A 214 15.11 -3.91 7.54
N THR A 215 13.81 -3.68 7.70
CA THR A 215 13.25 -2.45 8.26
C THR A 215 13.26 -2.45 9.79
N SER A 216 13.12 -1.29 10.40
CA SER A 216 12.92 -1.16 11.84
C SER A 216 11.44 -1.22 12.25
N THR A 217 10.54 -1.13 11.28
CA THR A 217 9.08 -0.97 11.42
C THR A 217 8.34 -2.29 11.34
N CYS A 218 8.69 -3.15 10.39
CA CYS A 218 7.88 -4.29 9.98
C CYS A 218 7.86 -5.47 10.96
N GLY A 219 6.65 -6.01 11.17
CA GLY A 219 6.36 -7.23 11.87
C GLY A 219 5.65 -8.27 11.01
N LEU A 220 5.54 -9.47 11.56
CA LEU A 220 4.64 -10.52 11.11
C LEU A 220 3.77 -10.90 12.30
N HIS A 221 2.48 -10.58 12.22
CA HIS A 221 1.52 -10.89 13.26
C HIS A 221 0.67 -12.09 12.84
N VAL A 222 0.45 -12.99 13.78
CA VAL A 222 -0.32 -14.22 13.52
C VAL A 222 -1.49 -14.28 14.49
N HIS A 223 -2.69 -14.21 13.96
CA HIS A 223 -3.94 -14.34 14.70
C HIS A 223 -4.39 -15.80 14.73
N VAL A 224 -4.88 -16.26 15.86
CA VAL A 224 -5.49 -17.58 16.00
C VAL A 224 -6.87 -17.42 16.63
N ASN A 225 -7.90 -18.03 16.02
CA ASN A 225 -9.27 -17.94 16.53
C ASN A 225 -9.42 -18.60 17.89
N ARG A 226 -10.13 -17.92 18.81
CA ARG A 226 -10.33 -18.40 20.19
C ARG A 226 -11.11 -19.70 20.27
N ASN A 227 -12.04 -19.93 19.33
CA ASN A 227 -12.84 -21.15 19.26
C ASN A 227 -12.00 -22.42 19.00
N ALA A 228 -10.75 -22.28 18.55
CA ALA A 228 -9.81 -23.39 18.45
C ALA A 228 -9.39 -23.93 19.83
N PHE A 229 -9.60 -23.16 20.89
CA PHE A 229 -9.13 -23.46 22.25
C PHE A 229 -10.22 -24.00 23.18
N GLY A 230 -11.47 -24.00 22.75
CA GLY A 230 -12.59 -24.53 23.53
C GLY A 230 -13.92 -23.93 23.11
N ASP A 231 -15.01 -24.57 23.52
CA ASP A 231 -16.38 -24.22 23.14
C ASP A 231 -16.95 -23.04 23.99
N ASN A 232 -16.28 -22.73 25.11
CA ASN A 232 -16.69 -21.65 26.00
C ASN A 232 -15.48 -20.86 26.51
N GLN A 233 -15.75 -19.67 27.04
CA GLN A 233 -14.72 -18.75 27.50
C GLN A 233 -13.77 -19.37 28.54
N THR A 234 -14.28 -20.20 29.46
CA THR A 234 -13.46 -20.81 30.53
C THR A 234 -12.44 -21.77 29.91
N GLU A 235 -12.85 -22.63 29.00
CA GLU A 235 -11.95 -23.55 28.28
C GLU A 235 -10.91 -22.80 27.45
N GLN A 236 -11.36 -21.76 26.73
CA GLN A 236 -10.47 -20.92 25.92
C GLN A 236 -9.41 -20.25 26.80
N GLU A 237 -9.81 -19.65 27.91
CA GLU A 237 -8.89 -18.99 28.84
C GLU A 237 -7.91 -19.95 29.50
N ASP A 238 -8.32 -21.17 29.76
CA ASP A 238 -7.47 -22.21 30.33
C ASP A 238 -6.35 -22.60 29.32
N VAL A 239 -6.68 -22.80 28.05
CA VAL A 239 -5.68 -23.04 27.00
C VAL A 239 -4.82 -21.81 26.75
N ILE A 240 -5.41 -20.61 26.67
CA ILE A 240 -4.67 -19.35 26.48
C ILE A 240 -3.67 -19.13 27.62
N SER A 241 -4.04 -19.46 28.88
CA SER A 241 -3.13 -19.34 29.99
C SER A 241 -1.89 -20.25 29.82
N ARG A 242 -2.06 -21.46 29.28
CA ARG A 242 -0.97 -22.37 28.94
C ARG A 242 -0.13 -21.88 27.76
N ILE A 243 -0.74 -21.23 26.75
CA ILE A 243 0.00 -20.58 25.66
C ILE A 243 0.91 -19.49 26.23
N LEU A 244 0.38 -18.61 27.08
CA LEU A 244 1.17 -17.56 27.72
C LEU A 244 2.30 -18.14 28.58
N PHE A 245 2.01 -19.20 29.34
CA PHE A 245 3.02 -19.88 30.16
C PHE A 245 4.13 -20.48 29.30
N PHE A 246 3.78 -21.15 28.17
CA PHE A 246 4.75 -21.68 27.22
C PHE A 246 5.65 -20.56 26.66
N VAL A 247 5.06 -19.45 26.20
CA VAL A 247 5.80 -18.32 25.61
C VAL A 247 6.76 -17.71 26.64
N GLU A 248 6.33 -17.51 27.87
CA GLU A 248 7.18 -16.95 28.91
C GLU A 248 8.28 -17.90 29.37
N LYS A 249 7.98 -19.20 29.44
CA LYS A 249 8.94 -20.25 29.81
C LYS A 249 10.06 -20.37 28.76
N HIS A 250 9.70 -20.41 27.49
CA HIS A 250 10.62 -20.56 26.35
C HIS A 250 10.98 -19.22 25.70
N TRP A 251 10.97 -18.13 26.49
CA TRP A 251 11.19 -16.79 25.99
C TRP A 251 12.50 -16.61 25.22
N ASN A 252 13.59 -17.16 25.69
CA ASN A 252 14.91 -17.00 25.07
C ASN A 252 14.98 -17.66 23.69
N GLU A 253 14.39 -18.84 23.57
CA GLU A 253 14.28 -19.59 22.32
C GLU A 253 13.37 -18.86 21.34
N LEU A 254 12.19 -18.41 21.77
CA LEU A 254 11.25 -17.65 20.95
C LEU A 254 11.79 -16.27 20.58
N PHE A 255 12.51 -15.60 21.44
CA PHE A 255 13.22 -14.37 21.12
C PHE A 255 14.26 -14.61 20.01
N THR A 256 15.06 -15.68 20.12
CA THR A 256 16.02 -16.08 19.09
C THR A 256 15.32 -16.45 17.77
N PHE A 257 14.21 -17.15 17.84
CA PHE A 257 13.37 -17.51 16.69
C PHE A 257 12.82 -16.28 15.99
N SER A 258 12.33 -15.29 16.74
CA SER A 258 11.68 -14.09 16.24
C SER A 258 12.56 -13.19 15.39
N ARG A 259 13.87 -13.19 15.60
CA ARG A 259 14.87 -12.29 14.98
C ARG A 259 14.68 -10.80 15.27
N ARG A 260 13.81 -10.42 16.17
CA ARG A 260 13.70 -9.02 16.60
C ARG A 260 14.92 -8.61 17.42
N SER A 261 15.30 -7.35 17.34
CA SER A 261 16.25 -6.75 18.29
C SER A 261 15.61 -6.62 19.68
N SER A 262 16.43 -6.59 20.73
CA SER A 262 15.92 -6.36 22.09
C SER A 262 15.14 -5.06 22.22
N TYR A 263 15.55 -4.01 21.50
CA TYR A 263 14.87 -2.72 21.44
C TYR A 263 13.45 -2.87 20.84
N ASN A 264 13.35 -3.47 19.65
CA ASN A 264 12.05 -3.66 18.98
C ASN A 264 11.15 -4.63 19.73
N MET A 265 11.73 -5.67 20.35
CA MET A 265 10.96 -6.60 21.18
C MET A 265 10.34 -5.87 22.40
N SER A 266 11.10 -5.06 23.11
CA SER A 266 10.58 -4.32 24.27
C SER A 266 9.55 -3.25 23.89
N ARG A 267 9.67 -2.67 22.69
CA ARG A 267 8.78 -1.60 22.20
C ARG A 267 7.46 -2.12 21.64
N TRP A 268 7.51 -3.22 20.85
CA TRP A 268 6.39 -3.65 20.03
C TRP A 268 5.79 -5.00 20.43
N SER A 269 6.52 -5.78 21.26
CA SER A 269 6.17 -7.18 21.59
C SER A 269 6.68 -7.56 22.98
N ALA A 270 6.45 -6.67 23.96
CA ALA A 270 6.94 -6.87 25.32
C ALA A 270 6.41 -8.17 25.94
N ARG A 271 7.26 -8.85 26.71
CA ARG A 271 6.84 -10.01 27.51
C ARG A 271 6.04 -9.58 28.73
N PHE A 272 5.20 -10.46 29.22
CA PHE A 272 4.52 -10.26 30.51
C PHE A 272 5.44 -10.52 31.72
N GLY A 273 6.47 -11.36 31.53
CA GLY A 273 7.34 -11.88 32.56
C GLY A 273 6.82 -13.20 33.10
N PHE A 274 7.77 -14.13 33.38
CA PHE A 274 7.45 -15.45 33.88
C PHE A 274 6.83 -15.38 35.28
N GLU A 275 5.75 -16.11 35.48
CA GLU A 275 5.05 -16.27 36.77
C GLU A 275 4.95 -17.75 37.11
N LYS A 276 4.49 -18.06 38.35
CA LYS A 276 4.37 -19.45 38.81
C LYS A 276 3.31 -20.26 38.10
N THR A 277 2.29 -19.57 37.55
CA THR A 277 1.19 -20.21 36.82
C THR A 277 0.79 -19.37 35.60
N GLY A 278 0.28 -20.05 34.59
CA GLY A 278 -0.26 -19.40 33.39
C GLY A 278 -1.45 -18.47 33.71
N LYS A 279 -2.25 -18.81 34.73
CA LYS A 279 -3.36 -17.95 35.19
C LYS A 279 -2.86 -16.60 35.69
N GLN A 280 -1.75 -16.55 36.39
CA GLN A 280 -1.17 -15.28 36.84
C GLN A 280 -0.70 -14.42 35.65
N ILE A 281 -0.14 -15.06 34.62
CA ILE A 281 0.25 -14.36 33.39
C ILE A 281 -1.00 -13.87 32.65
N LEU A 282 -2.06 -14.70 32.59
CA LEU A 282 -3.32 -14.32 31.96
C LEU A 282 -3.99 -13.12 32.65
N GLU A 283 -4.01 -13.08 33.97
CA GLU A 283 -4.54 -11.94 34.74
C GLU A 283 -3.74 -10.65 34.44
N LYS A 284 -2.42 -10.77 34.37
CA LYS A 284 -1.53 -9.67 33.94
C LYS A 284 -1.87 -9.18 32.54
N ALA A 285 -2.04 -10.11 31.59
CA ALA A 285 -2.39 -9.81 30.21
C ALA A 285 -3.76 -9.08 30.12
N LYS A 286 -4.75 -9.53 30.90
CA LYS A 286 -6.09 -8.93 30.97
C LYS A 286 -6.10 -7.55 31.65
N SER A 287 -5.13 -7.26 32.52
CA SER A 287 -5.05 -5.95 33.18
C SER A 287 -4.74 -4.80 32.23
N GLY A 288 -4.30 -5.10 31.00
CA GLY A 288 -4.07 -4.12 29.95
C GLY A 288 -2.89 -3.17 30.17
N CYS A 289 -2.03 -3.42 31.16
CA CYS A 289 -0.93 -2.53 31.54
C CYS A 289 0.04 -2.19 30.39
N ASN A 290 0.15 -3.06 29.39
CA ASN A 290 1.05 -2.89 28.24
C ASN A 290 0.33 -2.62 26.92
N GLY A 291 -0.98 -2.40 26.95
CA GLY A 291 -1.79 -2.20 25.73
C GLY A 291 -1.70 -3.39 24.76
N ARG A 292 -1.64 -3.10 23.45
CA ARG A 292 -1.52 -4.14 22.38
C ARG A 292 -0.07 -4.57 22.09
N TYR A 293 0.93 -3.84 22.62
CA TYR A 293 2.36 -4.04 22.28
C TYR A 293 3.03 -5.13 23.12
N VAL A 294 2.41 -6.28 23.16
CA VAL A 294 2.86 -7.48 23.90
C VAL A 294 3.08 -8.65 22.94
N ALA A 295 3.87 -9.63 23.37
CA ALA A 295 4.24 -10.79 22.55
C ALA A 295 3.02 -11.61 22.11
N VAL A 296 2.04 -11.77 23.01
CA VAL A 296 0.72 -12.38 22.73
C VAL A 296 -0.36 -11.40 23.17
N ASN A 297 -0.99 -10.72 22.21
CA ASN A 297 -2.04 -9.75 22.47
C ASN A 297 -3.40 -10.42 22.59
N LEU A 298 -4.13 -10.13 23.66
CA LEU A 298 -5.45 -10.69 23.97
C LEU A 298 -6.61 -9.69 23.78
N ASN A 299 -6.34 -8.49 23.27
CA ASN A 299 -7.36 -7.44 23.15
C ASN A 299 -8.40 -7.71 22.03
N ASN A 300 -8.08 -8.61 21.10
CA ASN A 300 -9.01 -9.01 20.04
C ASN A 300 -10.09 -9.94 20.60
N TYR A 301 -11.36 -9.64 20.31
CA TYR A 301 -12.48 -10.41 20.82
C TYR A 301 -12.52 -11.86 20.30
N HIS A 302 -12.27 -12.05 19.00
CA HIS A 302 -12.38 -13.34 18.32
C HIS A 302 -11.08 -14.12 18.23
N THR A 303 -9.92 -13.48 18.41
CA THR A 303 -8.60 -14.08 18.23
C THR A 303 -7.67 -13.77 19.40
N ILE A 304 -6.58 -14.53 19.49
CA ILE A 304 -5.33 -14.10 20.12
C ILE A 304 -4.32 -13.79 19.03
N GLU A 305 -3.40 -12.87 19.25
CA GLU A 305 -2.47 -12.38 18.26
C GLU A 305 -1.02 -12.53 18.75
N PHE A 306 -0.22 -13.29 18.02
CA PHE A 306 1.21 -13.42 18.25
C PHE A 306 1.95 -12.32 17.52
N ARG A 307 2.55 -11.37 18.22
CA ARG A 307 3.23 -10.18 17.68
C ARG A 307 4.75 -10.23 17.77
N LEU A 308 5.32 -11.30 18.29
CA LEU A 308 6.75 -11.38 18.59
C LEU A 308 7.64 -11.54 17.36
N PHE A 309 7.09 -11.87 16.18
CA PHE A 309 7.89 -12.18 15.01
C PHE A 309 8.27 -10.93 14.22
N ARG A 310 9.52 -10.89 13.71
CA ARG A 310 9.97 -9.90 12.76
C ARG A 310 9.36 -10.21 11.40
N GLY A 311 9.01 -9.19 10.64
CA GLY A 311 8.52 -9.33 9.28
C GLY A 311 9.50 -10.07 8.37
N THR A 312 8.98 -10.72 7.33
CA THR A 312 9.80 -11.51 6.39
C THR A 312 9.10 -11.70 5.06
N LEU A 313 9.86 -11.55 3.97
CA LEU A 313 9.46 -11.90 2.61
C LEU A 313 10.10 -13.22 2.14
N LYS A 314 10.79 -13.95 3.05
CA LYS A 314 11.31 -15.29 2.77
C LYS A 314 10.24 -16.33 3.08
N TYR A 315 9.69 -17.00 2.06
CA TYR A 315 8.60 -17.97 2.17
C TYR A 315 8.84 -19.03 3.26
N ASN A 316 10.02 -19.67 3.28
CA ASN A 316 10.33 -20.68 4.29
C ASN A 316 10.24 -20.14 5.73
N THR A 317 10.69 -18.91 5.97
CA THR A 317 10.61 -18.26 7.29
C THR A 317 9.17 -17.91 7.64
N PHE A 318 8.39 -17.43 6.64
CA PHE A 318 6.99 -17.08 6.78
C PHE A 318 6.17 -18.32 7.21
N ILE A 319 6.22 -19.41 6.45
CA ILE A 319 5.51 -20.66 6.76
C ILE A 319 6.00 -21.26 8.09
N ALA A 320 7.32 -21.29 8.32
CA ALA A 320 7.87 -21.77 9.60
C ALA A 320 7.33 -20.99 10.81
N THR A 321 7.01 -19.72 10.64
CA THR A 321 6.40 -18.91 11.70
C THR A 321 4.98 -19.38 12.01
N LEU A 322 4.17 -19.65 10.99
CA LEU A 322 2.81 -20.19 11.18
C LEU A 322 2.84 -21.58 11.81
N GLN A 323 3.74 -22.45 11.34
CA GLN A 323 3.97 -23.80 11.88
C GLN A 323 4.39 -23.72 13.35
N MET A 324 5.27 -22.79 13.74
CA MET A 324 5.67 -22.59 15.13
C MET A 324 4.47 -22.20 16.02
N VAL A 325 3.65 -21.25 15.57
CA VAL A 325 2.42 -20.85 16.30
C VAL A 325 1.47 -22.04 16.45
N ASN A 326 1.32 -22.85 15.39
CA ASN A 326 0.50 -24.05 15.42
C ASN A 326 0.99 -25.04 16.49
N HIS A 327 2.30 -25.34 16.55
CA HIS A 327 2.89 -26.24 17.54
C HIS A 327 2.76 -25.71 18.98
N ILE A 328 2.90 -24.41 19.20
CA ILE A 328 2.64 -23.78 20.50
C ILE A 328 1.18 -24.02 20.91
N CYS A 329 0.24 -23.83 20.00
CA CYS A 329 -1.19 -24.08 20.25
C CYS A 329 -1.45 -25.56 20.53
N ASP A 330 -0.84 -26.49 19.78
CA ASP A 330 -0.99 -27.93 19.98
C ASP A 330 -0.46 -28.38 21.35
N ALA A 331 0.70 -27.88 21.77
CA ALA A 331 1.25 -28.15 23.08
C ALA A 331 0.31 -27.66 24.20
N ALA A 332 -0.22 -26.43 24.07
CA ALA A 332 -1.13 -25.86 25.05
C ALA A 332 -2.49 -26.54 25.10
N ILE A 333 -2.97 -27.11 24.02
CA ILE A 333 -4.23 -27.90 23.99
C ILE A 333 -4.01 -29.27 24.58
N SER A 334 -2.90 -29.93 24.25
CA SER A 334 -2.66 -31.34 24.54
C SER A 334 -2.09 -31.60 25.93
N LEU A 335 -1.35 -30.63 26.49
CA LEU A 335 -0.65 -30.77 27.76
C LEU A 335 -1.33 -29.97 28.88
N SER A 336 -1.20 -30.46 30.13
CA SER A 336 -1.49 -29.64 31.30
C SER A 336 -0.39 -28.59 31.52
N GLU A 337 -0.60 -27.64 32.44
CA GLU A 337 0.41 -26.65 32.78
C GLU A 337 1.68 -27.33 33.34
N GLU A 338 1.51 -28.38 34.19
CA GLU A 338 2.63 -29.17 34.73
C GLU A 338 3.36 -29.90 33.57
N GLY A 339 2.63 -30.37 32.55
CA GLY A 339 3.22 -31.00 31.36
C GLY A 339 4.08 -30.02 30.57
N ILE A 340 3.60 -28.79 30.39
CA ILE A 340 4.36 -27.73 29.74
C ILE A 340 5.55 -27.31 30.61
N ASP A 341 5.38 -27.22 31.92
CA ASP A 341 6.47 -26.90 32.86
C ASP A 341 7.58 -27.95 32.87
N ALA A 342 7.23 -29.21 32.74
CA ALA A 342 8.21 -30.30 32.65
C ALA A 342 8.91 -30.37 31.28
N MET A 343 8.24 -29.96 30.18
CA MET A 343 8.74 -30.08 28.83
C MET A 343 9.90 -29.13 28.55
N SER A 344 11.04 -29.65 28.12
CA SER A 344 12.18 -28.89 27.64
C SER A 344 11.96 -28.40 26.21
N TRP A 345 12.74 -27.39 25.79
CA TRP A 345 12.74 -26.93 24.38
C TRP A 345 13.11 -28.08 23.43
N SER A 346 14.09 -28.91 23.79
CA SER A 346 14.51 -30.07 22.98
C SER A 346 13.38 -31.08 22.79
N GLU A 347 12.62 -31.36 23.80
CA GLU A 347 11.44 -32.24 23.71
C GLU A 347 10.37 -31.64 22.84
N PHE A 348 10.09 -30.34 22.98
CA PHE A 348 9.15 -29.62 22.11
C PHE A 348 9.54 -29.73 20.65
N VAL A 349 10.76 -29.34 20.25
CA VAL A 349 11.19 -29.36 18.86
C VAL A 349 11.35 -30.77 18.30
N SER A 350 11.52 -31.80 19.15
CA SER A 350 11.63 -33.18 18.70
C SER A 350 10.35 -33.74 18.07
N SER A 351 9.21 -33.16 18.39
CA SER A 351 7.91 -33.55 17.85
C SER A 351 7.63 -32.97 16.45
N ILE A 352 8.37 -31.93 16.05
CA ILE A 352 8.18 -31.19 14.79
C ILE A 352 8.58 -32.05 13.59
N ARG A 353 7.78 -32.04 12.54
CA ARG A 353 8.00 -32.82 11.32
C ARG A 353 8.03 -31.97 10.05
N GLU A 354 7.56 -30.74 10.12
CA GLU A 354 7.47 -29.82 8.99
C GLU A 354 8.87 -29.37 8.54
N PRO A 355 9.22 -29.61 7.28
CA PRO A 355 10.58 -29.35 6.80
C PRO A 355 10.97 -27.89 6.84
N GLU A 356 10.02 -26.96 6.62
CA GLU A 356 10.26 -25.51 6.66
C GLU A 356 10.64 -25.07 8.07
N LEU A 357 9.90 -25.54 9.08
CA LEU A 357 10.15 -25.21 10.47
C LEU A 357 11.47 -25.83 10.96
N ILE A 358 11.72 -27.11 10.63
CA ILE A 358 12.99 -27.80 10.96
C ILE A 358 14.16 -27.02 10.35
N GLN A 359 14.09 -26.67 9.06
CA GLN A 359 15.12 -25.90 8.38
C GLN A 359 15.37 -24.56 9.08
N TYR A 360 14.29 -23.84 9.41
CA TYR A 360 14.42 -22.54 10.06
C TYR A 360 14.97 -22.65 11.48
N LEU A 361 14.56 -23.64 12.27
CA LEU A 361 15.12 -23.92 13.60
C LEU A 361 16.63 -24.23 13.53
N LYS A 362 17.08 -24.99 12.51
CA LYS A 362 18.51 -25.23 12.26
C LYS A 362 19.26 -23.93 11.91
N GLU A 363 18.72 -23.10 11.04
CA GLU A 363 19.28 -21.78 10.70
C GLU A 363 19.42 -20.89 11.96
N ARG A 364 18.49 -21.02 12.92
CA ARG A 364 18.50 -20.29 14.19
C ARG A 364 19.30 -20.96 15.31
N ARG A 365 19.85 -22.15 15.08
CA ARG A 365 20.54 -22.98 16.10
C ARG A 365 19.62 -23.33 17.27
N LEU A 366 18.36 -23.54 16.99
CA LEU A 366 17.32 -23.90 17.96
C LEU A 366 16.89 -25.39 17.82
N TYR A 367 17.32 -26.06 16.75
CA TYR A 367 17.06 -27.46 16.52
C TYR A 367 18.17 -28.28 17.19
N VAL A 368 17.81 -29.07 18.22
CA VAL A 368 18.77 -29.79 19.06
C VAL A 368 18.67 -31.30 18.93
N ASN A 369 17.89 -31.80 17.96
CA ASN A 369 17.69 -33.21 17.71
C ASN A 369 18.34 -33.67 16.39
N GLU A 370 19.64 -33.48 16.22
CA GLU A 370 20.36 -34.42 15.37
C GLU A 370 20.57 -35.69 16.23
N MET A 371 20.00 -36.82 15.82
CA MET A 371 20.45 -38.10 16.33
C MET A 371 21.95 -38.16 16.05
N VAL A 372 22.75 -38.05 17.10
CA VAL A 372 24.16 -38.39 17.03
C VAL A 372 24.16 -39.87 16.69
N ALA A 373 24.62 -40.23 15.48
CA ALA A 373 24.91 -41.61 15.17
C ALA A 373 25.86 -42.07 16.27
N GLU A 374 25.44 -43.08 17.05
CA GLU A 374 26.33 -43.74 17.99
C GLU A 374 27.53 -44.22 17.17
N SER A 375 28.68 -43.56 17.36
CA SER A 375 29.93 -44.10 16.87
C SER A 375 30.12 -45.40 17.62
N GLU A 376 30.05 -46.53 16.90
CA GLU A 376 30.52 -47.81 17.46
C GLU A 376 31.97 -47.56 17.89
N GLU A 377 32.20 -47.48 19.20
CA GLU A 377 33.51 -47.61 19.76
C GLU A 377 33.95 -49.07 19.50
N MET A 378 34.85 -49.24 18.53
CA MET A 378 35.63 -50.47 18.38
C MET A 378 36.81 -50.46 19.35
#